data_af1d431cf66a754f96dd369f41426f6b
#
_entry.id   af1d431cf66a754f96dd369f41426f6b
#
_cell.length_a   1.000
_cell.length_b   1.000
_cell.length_c   1.000
_cell.angle_alpha   90.00
_cell.angle_beta   90.00
_cell.angle_gamma   90.00
#
_symmetry.space_group_name_H-M   'P 1'
#
loop_
_entity.id
_entity.type
_entity.pdbx_description
1 polymer ?
#
loop_
_entity_poly.entity_id
_entity_poly.type
_entity_poly.pdbx_seq_one_letter_code
_entity_poly.pdbx_strand_id
1 'polypeptide(L)'
;MINPQRMWRNRTDSRNPSQKGYYNLTVESVFKKRTLKDIYQEIRKVYQNDNRPWILGFSGGKDSTCMVQLVWYAISELPPEKRQKKIFIISSDTLVESPKIIETVTDTLDKMESTAKDAQLPISSNLVRPLIEETFWVCLLGKGYPAPYNNFRWCTDRLKIRNADRFITERVSEYGEAIVLLGTRKNESGSRQQLMNLYEIKGSLLSRHSKFAQTYVYTPLKDFTTEDVWNYLLQNKNPWGNNNRDLLALYQDANAGECPLVVDTSTPSCGNSRFGCWVCTVVSEDKTMTNLIDNGEVWMEPLLELRQELKETQDPEKKRDIREMKRRTGKVQFYSDGTEKITPGPYKLEFCKQF
;
A
#
# COMPACT_ATOMS: atom_id res chain seq x y z
N MET A 1 17.37 12.00 -26.31
CA MET A 1 16.62 10.96 -25.60
C MET A 1 17.64 10.06 -24.89
N ILE A 2 17.84 10.28 -23.60
CA ILE A 2 18.83 9.57 -22.77
C ILE A 2 18.08 8.49 -21.99
N ASN A 3 18.47 7.26 -22.20
CA ASN A 3 17.88 6.07 -21.59
C ASN A 3 18.34 5.93 -20.12
N PRO A 4 17.43 5.89 -19.10
CA PRO A 4 17.79 5.86 -17.68
C PRO A 4 18.36 4.52 -17.15
N GLN A 5 18.51 3.49 -17.97
CA GLN A 5 18.86 2.14 -17.53
C GLN A 5 20.36 1.82 -17.51
N ARG A 6 21.27 2.81 -17.70
CA ARG A 6 22.72 2.55 -17.83
C ARG A 6 23.59 3.00 -16.66
N MET A 7 23.10 3.11 -15.43
CA MET A 7 23.89 3.67 -14.32
C MET A 7 24.17 2.74 -13.13
N TRP A 8 24.21 1.44 -13.35
CA TRP A 8 24.68 0.49 -12.32
C TRP A 8 25.59 -0.58 -12.91
N ARG A 9 26.88 -0.25 -13.07
CA ARG A 9 27.95 -1.26 -13.16
C ARG A 9 29.19 -0.81 -12.40
N ASN A 10 29.55 -1.67 -11.44
CA ASN A 10 30.86 -1.99 -10.91
C ASN A 10 31.76 -0.89 -10.32
N ARG A 11 31.93 -0.93 -9.02
CA ARG A 11 33.27 -0.89 -8.40
C ARG A 11 33.31 -1.83 -7.21
N THR A 12 33.99 -2.95 -7.36
CA THR A 12 34.57 -3.73 -6.29
C THR A 12 35.82 -2.97 -5.82
N ASP A 13 35.80 -2.45 -4.60
CA ASP A 13 37.01 -2.00 -3.94
C ASP A 13 37.05 -2.61 -2.54
N SER A 14 37.95 -3.54 -2.38
CA SER A 14 38.27 -4.25 -1.14
C SER A 14 39.12 -3.33 -0.25
N ARG A 15 38.49 -2.66 0.73
CA ARG A 15 39.22 -2.06 1.87
C ARG A 15 38.37 -2.11 3.14
N ASN A 16 38.87 -2.93 4.08
CA ASN A 16 38.67 -2.97 5.52
C ASN A 16 37.48 -2.26 6.15
N PRO A 17 36.48 -2.98 6.75
CA PRO A 17 35.36 -2.41 7.46
C PRO A 17 35.69 -2.25 8.95
N SER A 18 36.50 -1.27 9.31
CA SER A 18 36.57 -0.80 10.67
C SER A 18 36.22 0.68 10.73
N GLN A 19 35.17 0.98 11.49
CA GLN A 19 34.71 2.32 11.85
C GLN A 19 33.93 3.11 10.75
N LYS A 20 32.72 2.69 10.45
CA LYS A 20 31.65 3.64 10.10
C LYS A 20 30.71 3.75 11.29
N GLY A 21 30.88 4.83 12.06
CA GLY A 21 29.92 5.23 13.07
C GLY A 21 28.55 5.39 12.40
N TYR A 22 27.63 4.49 12.69
CA TYR A 22 26.21 4.68 12.44
C TYR A 22 25.76 5.84 13.32
N TYR A 23 25.69 7.03 12.77
CA TYR A 23 24.88 8.06 13.36
C TYR A 23 23.43 7.55 13.27
N ASN A 24 22.96 6.91 14.35
CA ASN A 24 21.56 6.73 14.62
C ASN A 24 20.96 8.13 14.80
N LEU A 25 20.55 8.76 13.71
CA LEU A 25 19.64 9.89 13.77
C LEU A 25 18.33 9.33 14.31
N THR A 26 18.16 9.38 15.62
CA THR A 26 16.86 9.14 16.25
C THR A 26 15.92 10.16 15.66
N VAL A 27 14.98 9.68 14.82
CA VAL A 27 13.99 10.54 14.20
C VAL A 27 13.13 11.11 15.32
N GLU A 28 13.12 12.43 15.42
CA GLU A 28 12.43 13.11 16.48
C GLU A 28 10.93 13.13 16.20
N SER A 29 10.11 12.88 17.24
CA SER A 29 8.65 12.96 17.17
C SER A 29 8.18 14.30 16.60
N VAL A 30 7.18 14.28 15.71
CA VAL A 30 6.57 15.50 15.16
C VAL A 30 5.95 16.36 16.25
N PHE A 31 5.46 15.75 17.33
CA PHE A 31 4.81 16.44 18.46
C PHE A 31 5.78 17.21 19.36
N LYS A 32 7.09 17.06 19.18
CA LYS A 32 8.06 17.97 19.82
C LYS A 32 8.11 19.35 19.18
N LYS A 33 7.70 19.48 17.92
CA LYS A 33 7.77 20.71 17.11
C LYS A 33 6.41 21.30 16.78
N ARG A 34 5.36 20.47 16.78
CA ARG A 34 4.02 20.83 16.34
C ARG A 34 2.98 20.24 17.28
N THR A 35 1.95 20.98 17.57
CA THR A 35 0.78 20.47 18.27
C THR A 35 -0.20 19.81 17.29
N LEU A 36 -1.11 19.01 17.80
CA LEU A 36 -2.21 18.46 16.99
C LEU A 36 -3.07 19.56 16.35
N LYS A 37 -3.25 20.68 17.07
CA LYS A 37 -3.96 21.87 16.57
C LYS A 37 -3.27 22.47 15.33
N ASP A 38 -1.93 22.53 15.32
CA ASP A 38 -1.17 23.04 14.18
C ASP A 38 -1.34 22.12 12.95
N ILE A 39 -1.38 20.81 13.18
CA ILE A 39 -1.60 19.81 12.11
C ILE A 39 -3.02 19.99 11.52
N TYR A 40 -4.05 20.08 12.36
CA TYR A 40 -5.41 20.34 11.89
C TYR A 40 -5.52 21.67 11.14
N GLN A 41 -4.84 22.71 11.63
CA GLN A 41 -4.83 24.02 10.97
C GLN A 41 -4.15 23.96 9.59
N GLU A 42 -3.05 23.20 9.44
CA GLU A 42 -2.40 22.98 8.16
C GLU A 42 -3.35 22.25 7.18
N ILE A 43 -3.99 21.16 7.64
CA ILE A 43 -4.94 20.40 6.80
C ILE A 43 -6.09 21.31 6.34
N ARG A 44 -6.67 22.12 7.24
CA ARG A 44 -7.72 23.09 6.87
C ARG A 44 -7.23 24.12 5.87
N LYS A 45 -6.01 24.65 6.06
CA LYS A 45 -5.41 25.59 5.12
C LYS A 45 -5.28 25.00 3.72
N VAL A 46 -4.77 23.77 3.60
CA VAL A 46 -4.66 23.06 2.31
C VAL A 46 -6.04 22.78 1.72
N TYR A 47 -7.02 22.40 2.55
CA TYR A 47 -8.39 22.13 2.11
C TYR A 47 -9.07 23.37 1.53
N GLN A 48 -8.94 24.51 2.17
CA GLN A 48 -9.62 25.75 1.78
C GLN A 48 -8.88 26.55 0.68
N ASN A 49 -7.66 26.15 0.31
CA ASN A 49 -6.84 26.89 -0.65
C ASN A 49 -7.38 26.84 -2.10
N ASP A 50 -8.19 25.84 -2.42
CA ASP A 50 -8.74 25.62 -3.77
C ASP A 50 -9.99 24.71 -3.70
N ASN A 51 -10.57 24.42 -4.88
CA ASN A 51 -11.77 23.58 -5.02
C ASN A 51 -11.47 22.18 -5.56
N ARG A 52 -10.21 21.79 -5.74
CA ARG A 52 -9.83 20.47 -6.24
C ARG A 52 -10.29 19.37 -5.28
N PRO A 53 -11.00 18.34 -5.75
CA PRO A 53 -11.44 17.26 -4.88
C PRO A 53 -10.25 16.53 -4.26
N TRP A 54 -10.46 16.02 -3.06
CA TRP A 54 -9.49 15.19 -2.37
C TRP A 54 -9.79 13.71 -2.57
N ILE A 55 -8.75 12.91 -2.83
CA ILE A 55 -8.83 11.45 -2.97
C ILE A 55 -7.91 10.86 -1.90
N LEU A 56 -8.47 10.27 -0.87
CA LEU A 56 -7.76 9.68 0.26
C LEU A 56 -7.59 8.18 0.05
N GLY A 57 -6.35 7.70 -0.04
CA GLY A 57 -6.05 6.27 -0.08
C GLY A 57 -6.23 5.63 1.30
N PHE A 58 -7.17 4.69 1.43
CA PHE A 58 -7.44 3.96 2.65
C PHE A 58 -7.19 2.46 2.46
N SER A 59 -6.29 1.88 3.24
CA SER A 59 -5.93 0.46 3.19
C SER A 59 -6.34 -0.33 4.44
N GLY A 60 -7.03 0.31 5.40
CA GLY A 60 -7.33 -0.27 6.70
C GLY A 60 -6.12 -0.32 7.65
N GLY A 61 -4.91 0.01 7.19
CA GLY A 61 -3.71 0.02 8.02
C GLY A 61 -3.57 1.29 8.86
N LYS A 62 -2.70 1.25 9.88
CA LYS A 62 -2.50 2.34 10.86
C LYS A 62 -2.26 3.72 10.25
N ASP A 63 -1.41 3.81 9.21
CA ASP A 63 -1.04 5.09 8.61
C ASP A 63 -2.21 5.70 7.83
N SER A 64 -2.93 4.91 7.04
CA SER A 64 -4.12 5.38 6.32
C SER A 64 -5.27 5.73 7.26
N THR A 65 -5.46 4.96 8.34
CA THR A 65 -6.47 5.24 9.37
C THR A 65 -6.14 6.54 10.10
N CYS A 66 -4.89 6.76 10.49
CA CYS A 66 -4.44 8.01 11.10
C CYS A 66 -4.67 9.22 10.17
N MET A 67 -4.31 9.10 8.90
CA MET A 67 -4.51 10.15 7.91
C MET A 67 -5.99 10.51 7.75
N VAL A 68 -6.87 9.52 7.60
CA VAL A 68 -8.31 9.77 7.46
C VAL A 68 -8.89 10.40 8.71
N GLN A 69 -8.50 9.96 9.92
CA GLN A 69 -8.95 10.58 11.17
C GLN A 69 -8.50 12.04 11.30
N LEU A 70 -7.24 12.34 10.97
CA LEU A 70 -6.72 13.71 10.97
C LEU A 70 -7.52 14.63 10.02
N VAL A 71 -7.78 14.15 8.80
CA VAL A 71 -8.59 14.88 7.84
C VAL A 71 -10.02 15.06 8.35
N TRP A 72 -10.62 13.98 8.86
CA TRP A 72 -11.97 14.01 9.40
C TRP A 72 -12.15 15.09 10.48
N TYR A 73 -11.33 15.05 11.52
CA TYR A 73 -11.41 16.04 12.60
C TYR A 73 -11.11 17.45 12.12
N ALA A 74 -10.10 17.62 11.26
CA ALA A 74 -9.77 18.94 10.73
C ALA A 74 -10.95 19.55 9.94
N ILE A 75 -11.69 18.76 9.15
CA ILE A 75 -12.81 19.24 8.35
C ILE A 75 -14.08 19.37 9.21
N SER A 76 -14.28 18.51 10.21
CA SER A 76 -15.43 18.62 11.12
C SER A 76 -15.43 19.93 11.95
N GLU A 77 -14.24 20.51 12.20
CA GLU A 77 -14.13 21.81 12.89
C GLU A 77 -14.43 23.02 11.98
N LEU A 78 -14.53 22.84 10.68
CA LEU A 78 -14.94 23.92 9.78
C LEU A 78 -16.44 24.16 9.88
N PRO A 79 -16.92 25.39 9.73
CA PRO A 79 -18.34 25.65 9.59
C PRO A 79 -18.90 25.05 8.28
N PRO A 80 -20.20 24.67 8.24
CA PRO A 80 -20.78 23.91 7.10
C PRO A 80 -20.56 24.57 5.73
N GLU A 81 -20.65 25.89 5.66
CA GLU A 81 -20.46 26.67 4.44
C GLU A 81 -19.03 26.60 3.88
N LYS A 82 -18.06 26.16 4.67
CA LYS A 82 -16.66 25.97 4.28
C LYS A 82 -16.30 24.50 3.98
N ARG A 83 -17.28 23.58 4.05
CA ARG A 83 -17.12 22.15 3.79
C ARG A 83 -17.56 21.74 2.38
N GLN A 84 -17.29 22.58 1.35
CA GLN A 84 -17.84 22.38 -0.01
C GLN A 84 -17.03 21.43 -0.90
N LYS A 85 -15.74 21.31 -0.62
CA LYS A 85 -14.83 20.47 -1.42
C LYS A 85 -15.12 18.98 -1.20
N LYS A 86 -15.35 18.22 -2.28
CA LYS A 86 -15.56 16.77 -2.23
C LYS A 86 -14.31 16.03 -1.72
N ILE A 87 -14.55 15.04 -0.89
CA ILE A 87 -13.53 14.13 -0.34
C ILE A 87 -13.96 12.71 -0.66
N PHE A 88 -13.16 12.01 -1.46
CA PHE A 88 -13.35 10.61 -1.82
C PHE A 88 -12.37 9.74 -1.04
N ILE A 89 -12.84 8.84 -0.20
CA ILE A 89 -12.03 7.80 0.42
C ILE A 89 -12.07 6.60 -0.52
N ILE A 90 -10.91 6.12 -0.95
CA ILE A 90 -10.80 4.95 -1.83
C ILE A 90 -10.03 3.81 -1.15
N SER A 91 -10.57 2.61 -1.25
CA SER A 91 -9.88 1.37 -0.86
C SER A 91 -9.87 0.40 -2.03
N SER A 92 -8.80 -0.35 -2.19
CA SER A 92 -8.69 -1.35 -3.25
C SER A 92 -9.08 -2.72 -2.73
N ASP A 93 -10.10 -3.32 -3.34
CA ASP A 93 -10.40 -4.74 -3.20
C ASP A 93 -9.74 -5.48 -4.37
N THR A 94 -8.73 -6.29 -4.08
CA THR A 94 -8.01 -7.07 -5.09
C THR A 94 -8.76 -8.33 -5.52
N LEU A 95 -9.89 -8.64 -4.90
CA LEU A 95 -10.68 -9.88 -5.02
C LEU A 95 -9.90 -11.15 -4.57
N VAL A 96 -8.77 -10.95 -3.92
CA VAL A 96 -7.93 -11.98 -3.28
C VAL A 96 -7.31 -11.47 -1.99
N GLU A 97 -7.89 -10.44 -1.36
CA GLU A 97 -7.54 -10.03 0.00
C GLU A 97 -7.96 -11.12 0.98
N SER A 98 -7.32 -11.17 2.15
CA SER A 98 -7.80 -12.02 3.23
C SER A 98 -9.29 -11.72 3.50
N PRO A 99 -10.18 -12.74 3.49
CA PRO A 99 -11.62 -12.51 3.65
C PRO A 99 -11.97 -11.69 4.89
N LYS A 100 -11.29 -11.93 6.01
CA LYS A 100 -11.48 -11.17 7.25
C LYS A 100 -11.06 -9.70 7.14
N ILE A 101 -10.00 -9.46 6.39
CA ILE A 101 -9.50 -8.08 6.17
C ILE A 101 -10.46 -7.31 5.26
N ILE A 102 -10.92 -7.90 4.16
CA ILE A 102 -11.83 -7.21 3.24
C ILE A 102 -13.20 -6.93 3.88
N GLU A 103 -13.71 -7.83 4.70
CA GLU A 103 -14.92 -7.62 5.50
C GLU A 103 -14.75 -6.41 6.43
N THR A 104 -13.66 -6.38 7.21
CA THR A 104 -13.35 -5.27 8.11
C THR A 104 -13.21 -3.94 7.36
N VAL A 105 -12.55 -3.93 6.20
CA VAL A 105 -12.38 -2.71 5.38
C VAL A 105 -13.72 -2.25 4.83
N THR A 106 -14.55 -3.15 4.32
CA THR A 106 -15.88 -2.83 3.77
C THR A 106 -16.79 -2.24 4.84
N ASP A 107 -16.90 -2.92 6.00
CA ASP A 107 -17.66 -2.43 7.15
C ASP A 107 -17.17 -1.05 7.63
N THR A 108 -15.87 -0.83 7.63
CA THR A 108 -15.29 0.47 7.97
C THR A 108 -15.66 1.55 6.97
N LEU A 109 -15.64 1.26 5.66
CA LEU A 109 -16.04 2.21 4.62
C LEU A 109 -17.53 2.58 4.74
N ASP A 110 -18.40 1.61 5.01
CA ASP A 110 -19.83 1.82 5.20
C ASP A 110 -20.11 2.70 6.44
N LYS A 111 -19.39 2.44 7.55
CA LYS A 111 -19.45 3.29 8.75
C LYS A 111 -18.94 4.70 8.47
N MET A 112 -17.85 4.87 7.72
CA MET A 112 -17.36 6.18 7.32
C MET A 112 -18.40 6.94 6.52
N GLU A 113 -19.04 6.29 5.54
CA GLU A 113 -20.07 6.92 4.68
C GLU A 113 -21.29 7.37 5.49
N SER A 114 -21.85 6.47 6.32
CA SER A 114 -23.03 6.80 7.15
C SER A 114 -22.70 7.91 8.14
N THR A 115 -21.61 7.82 8.87
CA THR A 115 -21.21 8.85 9.87
C THR A 115 -20.90 10.18 9.20
N ALA A 116 -20.28 10.18 8.01
CA ALA A 116 -20.03 11.41 7.27
C ALA A 116 -21.31 12.11 6.86
N LYS A 117 -22.31 11.34 6.41
CA LYS A 117 -23.63 11.84 6.06
C LYS A 117 -24.33 12.48 7.26
N ASP A 118 -24.32 11.81 8.42
CA ASP A 118 -24.90 12.32 9.66
C ASP A 118 -24.21 13.57 10.15
N ALA A 119 -22.89 13.66 10.00
CA ALA A 119 -22.07 14.81 10.36
C ALA A 119 -22.06 15.94 9.29
N GLN A 120 -22.79 15.77 8.17
CA GLN A 120 -22.81 16.69 7.03
C GLN A 120 -21.39 17.00 6.52
N LEU A 121 -20.55 15.96 6.41
CA LEU A 121 -19.22 16.07 5.82
C LEU A 121 -19.28 15.69 4.33
N PRO A 122 -18.53 16.37 3.46
CA PRO A 122 -18.51 16.09 2.02
C PRO A 122 -17.64 14.86 1.68
N ILE A 123 -17.76 13.81 2.46
CA ILE A 123 -16.97 12.57 2.37
C ILE A 123 -17.83 11.46 1.77
N SER A 124 -17.28 10.74 0.80
CA SER A 124 -17.85 9.51 0.26
C SER A 124 -16.80 8.40 0.23
N SER A 125 -17.23 7.16 0.45
CA SER A 125 -16.37 5.98 0.44
C SER A 125 -16.53 5.21 -0.87
N ASN A 126 -15.43 4.66 -1.38
CA ASN A 126 -15.43 3.94 -2.65
C ASN A 126 -14.53 2.72 -2.57
N LEU A 127 -15.05 1.56 -2.91
CA LEU A 127 -14.30 0.33 -3.03
C LEU A 127 -13.97 0.11 -4.52
N VAL A 128 -12.70 0.23 -4.90
CA VAL A 128 -12.24 0.07 -6.29
C VAL A 128 -11.75 -1.35 -6.54
N ARG A 129 -12.17 -1.95 -7.66
CA ARG A 129 -11.88 -3.33 -8.03
C ARG A 129 -11.20 -3.43 -9.38
N PRO A 130 -10.40 -4.48 -9.64
CA PRO A 130 -9.82 -4.73 -10.95
C PRO A 130 -10.92 -5.02 -11.98
N LEU A 131 -10.63 -4.72 -13.24
CA LEU A 131 -11.44 -5.22 -14.35
C LEU A 131 -11.36 -6.76 -14.37
N ILE A 132 -12.38 -7.42 -14.88
CA ILE A 132 -12.47 -8.90 -14.90
C ILE A 132 -11.21 -9.50 -15.52
N GLU A 133 -10.78 -8.97 -16.65
CA GLU A 133 -9.59 -9.43 -17.38
C GLU A 133 -8.26 -9.12 -16.66
N GLU A 134 -8.28 -8.34 -15.59
CA GLU A 134 -7.11 -7.98 -14.78
C GLU A 134 -7.12 -8.64 -13.40
N THR A 135 -8.17 -9.39 -13.07
CA THR A 135 -8.26 -10.13 -11.80
C THR A 135 -7.13 -11.15 -11.65
N PHE A 136 -6.83 -11.52 -10.40
CA PHE A 136 -5.73 -12.44 -10.11
C PHE A 136 -5.88 -13.77 -10.88
N TRP A 137 -7.04 -14.38 -10.78
CA TRP A 137 -7.30 -15.69 -11.38
C TRP A 137 -7.33 -15.66 -12.91
N VAL A 138 -7.91 -14.63 -13.51
CA VAL A 138 -7.86 -14.46 -14.97
C VAL A 138 -6.42 -14.24 -15.45
N CYS A 139 -5.62 -13.48 -14.71
CA CYS A 139 -4.22 -13.32 -15.05
C CYS A 139 -3.41 -14.61 -14.86
N LEU A 140 -3.60 -15.31 -13.74
CA LEU A 140 -2.87 -16.54 -13.42
C LEU A 140 -3.28 -17.69 -14.36
N LEU A 141 -4.56 -18.07 -14.35
CA LEU A 141 -5.08 -19.26 -15.04
C LEU A 141 -5.43 -18.98 -16.50
N GLY A 142 -6.13 -17.86 -16.76
CA GLY A 142 -6.56 -17.51 -18.11
C GLY A 142 -5.44 -17.00 -19.00
N LYS A 143 -4.46 -16.27 -18.45
CA LYS A 143 -3.34 -15.71 -19.20
C LYS A 143 -1.99 -16.43 -18.93
N GLY A 144 -1.98 -17.37 -18.01
CA GLY A 144 -0.80 -18.14 -17.63
C GLY A 144 0.30 -17.31 -16.96
N TYR A 145 -0.04 -16.20 -16.28
CA TYR A 145 0.97 -15.44 -15.57
C TYR A 145 1.55 -16.26 -14.42
N PRO A 146 2.87 -16.30 -14.24
CA PRO A 146 3.45 -16.99 -13.10
C PRO A 146 3.03 -16.34 -11.78
N ALA A 147 2.97 -17.13 -10.71
CA ALA A 147 2.76 -16.62 -9.37
C ALA A 147 3.73 -15.44 -9.08
N PRO A 148 3.26 -14.35 -8.46
CA PRO A 148 4.06 -13.15 -8.25
C PRO A 148 5.32 -13.40 -7.41
N TYR A 149 6.45 -12.79 -7.77
CA TYR A 149 7.70 -12.84 -7.01
C TYR A 149 8.39 -11.48 -6.98
N ASN A 150 9.45 -11.33 -6.18
CA ASN A 150 10.07 -10.04 -5.89
C ASN A 150 10.34 -9.16 -7.13
N ASN A 151 10.82 -9.74 -8.21
CA ASN A 151 11.14 -9.01 -9.44
C ASN A 151 10.00 -8.98 -10.46
N PHE A 152 8.85 -9.61 -10.16
CA PHE A 152 7.70 -9.66 -11.07
C PHE A 152 6.38 -9.58 -10.31
N ARG A 153 6.08 -8.38 -9.82
CA ARG A 153 4.89 -8.07 -9.03
C ARG A 153 3.76 -7.53 -9.92
N TRP A 154 3.37 -8.28 -10.93
CA TRP A 154 2.27 -7.88 -11.81
C TRP A 154 0.94 -7.68 -11.07
N CYS A 155 0.75 -8.38 -9.95
CA CYS A 155 -0.43 -8.24 -9.10
C CYS A 155 -0.55 -6.81 -8.52
N THR A 156 0.55 -6.18 -8.10
CA THR A 156 0.52 -4.80 -7.59
C THR A 156 0.03 -3.83 -8.66
N ASP A 157 0.52 -3.96 -9.90
CA ASP A 157 0.08 -3.12 -11.02
C ASP A 157 -1.40 -3.36 -11.35
N ARG A 158 -1.80 -4.62 -11.56
CA ARG A 158 -3.14 -4.97 -12.02
C ARG A 158 -4.23 -4.78 -10.97
N LEU A 159 -3.95 -5.24 -9.74
CA LEU A 159 -4.98 -5.34 -8.71
C LEU A 159 -5.09 -4.09 -7.81
N LYS A 160 -4.05 -3.25 -7.77
CA LYS A 160 -4.04 -2.06 -6.90
C LYS A 160 -3.84 -0.77 -7.68
N ILE A 161 -2.70 -0.62 -8.41
CA ILE A 161 -2.34 0.65 -9.03
C ILE A 161 -3.36 1.06 -10.10
N ARG A 162 -3.70 0.18 -11.04
CA ARG A 162 -4.60 0.51 -12.15
C ARG A 162 -6.00 0.89 -11.71
N ASN A 163 -6.49 0.30 -10.64
CA ASN A 163 -7.82 0.61 -10.10
C ASN A 163 -7.85 2.02 -9.51
N ALA A 164 -6.84 2.36 -8.71
CA ALA A 164 -6.67 3.70 -8.17
C ALA A 164 -6.46 4.73 -9.31
N ASP A 165 -5.61 4.40 -10.28
CA ASP A 165 -5.35 5.25 -11.45
C ASP A 165 -6.62 5.55 -12.25
N ARG A 166 -7.46 4.55 -12.47
CA ARG A 166 -8.76 4.72 -13.17
C ARG A 166 -9.66 5.66 -12.39
N PHE A 167 -9.81 5.45 -11.07
CA PHE A 167 -10.60 6.33 -10.22
C PHE A 167 -10.08 7.78 -10.24
N ILE A 168 -8.76 7.97 -10.13
CA ILE A 168 -8.13 9.30 -10.21
C ILE A 168 -8.41 9.94 -11.57
N THR A 169 -8.26 9.19 -12.67
CA THR A 169 -8.51 9.69 -14.03
C THR A 169 -9.97 10.13 -14.22
N GLU A 170 -10.93 9.36 -13.71
CA GLU A 170 -12.34 9.71 -13.74
C GLU A 170 -12.60 11.02 -12.97
N ARG A 171 -12.02 11.18 -11.78
CA ARG A 171 -12.16 12.43 -11.00
C ARG A 171 -11.49 13.61 -11.68
N VAL A 172 -10.30 13.42 -12.26
CA VAL A 172 -9.64 14.46 -13.06
C VAL A 172 -10.49 14.85 -14.29
N SER A 173 -11.12 13.89 -14.94
CA SER A 173 -12.02 14.18 -16.08
C SER A 173 -13.25 14.98 -15.66
N GLU A 174 -13.74 14.77 -14.44
CA GLU A 174 -14.93 15.47 -13.91
C GLU A 174 -14.58 16.87 -13.36
N TYR A 175 -13.45 17.02 -12.68
CA TYR A 175 -13.08 18.24 -11.93
C TYR A 175 -11.91 19.03 -12.51
N GLY A 176 -11.28 18.55 -13.58
CA GLY A 176 -10.08 19.14 -14.19
C GLY A 176 -8.78 18.75 -13.47
N GLU A 177 -8.72 18.86 -12.15
CA GLU A 177 -7.56 18.50 -11.30
C GLU A 177 -8.04 17.79 -10.05
N ALA A 178 -7.12 17.07 -9.37
CA ALA A 178 -7.37 16.41 -8.09
C ALA A 178 -6.16 16.47 -7.16
N ILE A 179 -6.38 16.30 -5.86
CA ILE A 179 -5.32 16.13 -4.86
C ILE A 179 -5.47 14.75 -4.20
N VAL A 180 -4.45 13.91 -4.36
CA VAL A 180 -4.39 12.58 -3.71
C VAL A 180 -3.73 12.73 -2.35
N LEU A 181 -4.37 12.22 -1.30
CA LEU A 181 -3.81 12.18 0.05
C LEU A 181 -3.31 10.76 0.35
N LEU A 182 -2.08 10.69 0.81
CA LEU A 182 -1.42 9.43 1.14
C LEU A 182 -0.89 9.46 2.58
N GLY A 183 -1.12 8.36 3.30
CA GLY A 183 -0.57 8.14 4.65
C GLY A 183 0.92 7.72 4.63
N THR A 184 1.69 8.13 3.64
CA THR A 184 3.12 7.80 3.53
C THR A 184 3.98 8.69 4.42
N ARG A 185 5.09 8.12 4.93
CA ARG A 185 6.03 8.81 5.83
C ARG A 185 7.46 8.73 5.29
N LYS A 186 8.26 9.78 5.47
CA LYS A 186 9.67 9.84 5.04
C LYS A 186 10.49 8.72 5.67
N ASN A 187 10.23 8.42 6.93
CA ASN A 187 11.01 7.47 7.73
C ASN A 187 10.64 6.00 7.52
N GLU A 188 9.71 5.71 6.61
CA GLU A 188 9.25 4.36 6.33
C GLU A 188 10.25 3.55 5.47
N SER A 189 10.93 4.22 4.52
CA SER A 189 12.06 3.65 3.76
C SER A 189 12.84 4.73 3.03
N GLY A 190 14.14 4.52 2.81
CA GLY A 190 14.98 5.44 2.07
C GLY A 190 14.50 5.69 0.63
N SER A 191 13.93 4.68 -0.03
CA SER A 191 13.35 4.82 -1.37
C SER A 191 12.11 5.73 -1.38
N ARG A 192 11.26 5.68 -0.34
CA ARG A 192 10.12 6.60 -0.21
C ARG A 192 10.57 8.03 0.03
N GLN A 193 11.56 8.24 0.88
CA GLN A 193 12.14 9.56 1.12
C GLN A 193 12.69 10.17 -0.17
N GLN A 194 13.45 9.39 -0.95
CA GLN A 194 13.98 9.85 -2.25
C GLN A 194 12.86 10.21 -3.23
N LEU A 195 11.82 9.39 -3.31
CA LEU A 195 10.68 9.65 -4.20
C LEU A 195 9.92 10.93 -3.77
N MET A 196 9.67 11.11 -2.47
CA MET A 196 9.01 12.31 -1.96
C MET A 196 9.82 13.57 -2.26
N ASN A 197 11.14 13.54 -2.08
CA ASN A 197 12.03 14.67 -2.41
C ASN A 197 12.06 14.98 -3.92
N LEU A 198 12.00 13.93 -4.78
CA LEU A 198 12.03 14.10 -6.24
C LEU A 198 10.81 14.88 -6.77
N TYR A 199 9.63 14.66 -6.17
CA TYR A 199 8.38 15.28 -6.62
C TYR A 199 7.96 16.49 -5.79
N GLU A 200 8.79 16.93 -4.85
CA GLU A 200 8.51 18.09 -3.99
C GLU A 200 8.41 19.38 -4.82
N ILE A 201 7.41 20.19 -4.50
CA ILE A 201 7.27 21.55 -5.02
C ILE A 201 7.80 22.52 -3.95
N LYS A 202 8.91 23.16 -4.18
CA LYS A 202 9.54 24.08 -3.22
C LYS A 202 8.55 25.16 -2.75
N GLY A 203 8.44 25.29 -1.43
CA GLY A 203 7.54 26.26 -0.81
C GLY A 203 6.05 25.86 -0.81
N SER A 204 5.71 24.66 -1.26
CA SER A 204 4.34 24.11 -1.24
C SER A 204 4.23 22.93 -0.30
N LEU A 205 3.04 22.76 0.32
CA LEU A 205 2.68 21.53 1.04
C LEU A 205 2.30 20.39 0.09
N LEU A 206 2.02 20.71 -1.19
CA LEU A 206 1.71 19.75 -2.24
C LEU A 206 2.98 19.34 -3.00
N SER A 207 3.00 18.10 -3.44
CA SER A 207 3.98 17.53 -4.36
C SER A 207 3.33 17.21 -5.70
N ARG A 208 4.11 17.02 -6.75
CA ARG A 208 3.59 16.52 -8.04
C ARG A 208 3.28 15.03 -7.94
N HIS A 209 2.23 14.58 -8.60
CA HIS A 209 2.00 13.16 -8.78
C HIS A 209 2.98 12.59 -9.82
N SER A 210 3.52 11.39 -9.57
CA SER A 210 4.54 10.78 -10.45
C SER A 210 4.05 10.41 -11.84
N LYS A 211 2.73 10.27 -12.03
CA LYS A 211 2.12 9.77 -13.27
C LYS A 211 1.16 10.77 -13.92
N PHE A 212 0.40 11.53 -13.15
CA PHE A 212 -0.65 12.41 -13.65
C PHE A 212 -0.28 13.88 -13.49
N ALA A 213 -0.25 14.62 -14.60
CA ALA A 213 0.13 16.03 -14.60
C ALA A 213 -0.89 16.93 -13.89
N GLN A 214 -2.19 16.57 -13.95
CA GLN A 214 -3.31 17.29 -13.32
C GLN A 214 -3.59 16.79 -11.89
N THR A 215 -2.68 16.05 -11.31
CA THR A 215 -2.86 15.50 -9.95
C THR A 215 -1.70 15.91 -9.07
N TYR A 216 -2.03 16.33 -7.87
CA TYR A 216 -1.07 16.66 -6.82
C TYR A 216 -1.16 15.65 -5.69
N VAL A 217 -0.15 15.61 -4.85
CA VAL A 217 -0.09 14.73 -3.68
C VAL A 217 0.09 15.57 -2.43
N TYR A 218 -0.72 15.31 -1.41
CA TYR A 218 -0.56 15.83 -0.07
C TYR A 218 -0.33 14.68 0.91
N THR A 219 0.69 14.81 1.75
CA THR A 219 1.08 13.79 2.72
C THR A 219 1.10 14.38 4.12
N PRO A 220 -0.04 14.45 4.82
CA PRO A 220 -0.11 15.08 6.14
C PRO A 220 0.76 14.36 7.19
N LEU A 221 1.07 13.09 6.98
CA LEU A 221 1.91 12.27 7.87
C LEU A 221 3.39 12.25 7.50
N LYS A 222 3.85 13.06 6.54
CA LYS A 222 5.21 12.94 5.99
C LYS A 222 6.33 12.92 7.02
N ASP A 223 6.18 13.64 8.10
CA ASP A 223 7.19 13.81 9.16
C ASP A 223 6.86 13.02 10.45
N PHE A 224 5.78 12.23 10.47
CA PHE A 224 5.40 11.38 11.60
C PHE A 224 6.33 10.18 11.74
N THR A 225 6.65 9.81 12.96
CA THR A 225 7.23 8.52 13.30
C THR A 225 6.14 7.45 13.40
N THR A 226 6.52 6.17 13.47
CA THR A 226 5.57 5.07 13.73
C THR A 226 4.91 5.26 15.10
N GLU A 227 5.68 5.71 16.08
CA GLU A 227 5.22 5.99 17.44
C GLU A 227 4.21 7.15 17.46
N ASP A 228 4.45 8.22 16.70
CA ASP A 228 3.50 9.31 16.56
C ASP A 228 2.15 8.86 16.02
N VAL A 229 2.15 7.98 15.02
CA VAL A 229 0.92 7.40 14.44
C VAL A 229 0.15 6.62 15.49
N TRP A 230 0.80 5.72 16.24
CA TRP A 230 0.13 4.94 17.28
C TRP A 230 -0.32 5.79 18.45
N ASN A 231 0.51 6.73 18.91
CA ASN A 231 0.13 7.68 19.97
C ASN A 231 -1.12 8.48 19.59
N TYR A 232 -1.18 8.97 18.34
CA TYR A 232 -2.37 9.65 17.85
C TYR A 232 -3.60 8.75 17.86
N LEU A 233 -3.50 7.54 17.28
CA LEU A 233 -4.63 6.62 17.17
C LEU A 233 -5.15 6.18 18.55
N LEU A 234 -4.27 5.92 19.50
CA LEU A 234 -4.66 5.43 20.84
C LEU A 234 -5.22 6.55 21.75
N GLN A 235 -4.83 7.79 21.53
CA GLN A 235 -5.31 8.93 22.31
C GLN A 235 -6.57 9.58 21.73
N ASN A 236 -6.88 9.36 20.46
CA ASN A 236 -8.03 9.97 19.80
C ASN A 236 -9.06 8.91 19.44
N LYS A 237 -10.34 9.22 19.71
CA LYS A 237 -11.44 8.33 19.31
C LYS A 237 -11.52 8.21 17.79
N ASN A 238 -11.96 7.07 17.34
CA ASN A 238 -12.27 6.87 15.93
C ASN A 238 -13.61 7.56 15.61
N PRO A 239 -13.66 8.52 14.67
CA PRO A 239 -14.86 9.33 14.45
C PRO A 239 -16.02 8.56 13.78
N TRP A 240 -15.77 7.43 13.13
CA TRP A 240 -16.79 6.57 12.52
C TRP A 240 -17.14 5.33 13.36
N GLY A 241 -16.79 5.32 14.65
CA GLY A 241 -17.24 4.38 15.64
C GLY A 241 -16.42 3.07 15.76
N ASN A 242 -15.39 2.85 14.94
CA ASN A 242 -14.48 1.73 15.14
C ASN A 242 -13.59 1.97 16.37
N ASN A 243 -12.98 0.91 16.90
CA ASN A 243 -12.03 1.01 17.99
C ASN A 243 -10.58 0.91 17.47
N ASN A 244 -9.78 1.94 17.66
CA ASN A 244 -8.38 1.94 17.24
C ASN A 244 -7.51 0.90 17.98
N ARG A 245 -7.97 0.38 19.13
CA ARG A 245 -7.30 -0.71 19.86
C ARG A 245 -7.44 -2.04 19.13
N ASP A 246 -8.54 -2.26 18.43
CA ASP A 246 -8.73 -3.48 17.63
C ASP A 246 -7.73 -3.50 16.46
N LEU A 247 -7.47 -2.32 15.87
CA LEU A 247 -6.40 -2.20 14.87
C LEU A 247 -5.03 -2.50 15.47
N LEU A 248 -4.75 -2.05 16.71
CA LEU A 248 -3.50 -2.39 17.38
C LEU A 248 -3.39 -3.89 17.64
N ALA A 249 -4.46 -4.54 18.11
CA ALA A 249 -4.52 -5.99 18.33
C ALA A 249 -4.21 -6.76 17.03
N LEU A 250 -4.82 -6.38 15.91
CA LEU A 250 -4.51 -6.98 14.60
C LEU A 250 -3.03 -6.89 14.23
N TYR A 251 -2.36 -5.78 14.57
CA TYR A 251 -0.91 -5.66 14.35
C TYR A 251 -0.09 -6.52 15.31
N GLN A 252 -0.54 -6.71 16.55
CA GLN A 252 0.10 -7.58 17.53
C GLN A 252 -0.03 -9.05 17.13
N ASP A 253 -1.20 -9.48 16.72
CA ASP A 253 -1.46 -10.85 16.25
C ASP A 253 -0.61 -11.16 15.01
N ALA A 254 -0.54 -10.23 14.06
CA ALA A 254 0.28 -10.38 12.87
C ALA A 254 1.80 -10.46 13.15
N ASN A 255 2.26 -9.94 14.29
CA ASN A 255 3.65 -9.98 14.72
C ASN A 255 3.94 -11.06 15.78
N ALA A 256 3.06 -12.07 15.92
CA ALA A 256 3.20 -13.12 16.94
C ALA A 256 3.32 -12.57 18.38
N GLY A 257 2.55 -11.53 18.71
CA GLY A 257 2.52 -10.93 20.04
C GLY A 257 3.58 -9.88 20.34
N GLU A 258 4.49 -9.58 19.41
CA GLU A 258 5.42 -8.47 19.56
C GLU A 258 4.67 -7.12 19.52
N CYS A 259 4.92 -6.29 20.54
CA CYS A 259 4.29 -4.96 20.61
C CYS A 259 4.78 -4.06 19.46
N PRO A 260 3.90 -3.57 18.57
CA PRO A 260 4.30 -2.71 17.46
C PRO A 260 4.83 -1.34 17.92
N LEU A 261 4.74 -1.03 19.21
CA LEU A 261 5.28 0.19 19.84
C LEU A 261 6.76 0.01 20.24
N VAL A 262 7.24 -1.22 20.39
CA VAL A 262 8.67 -1.50 20.63
C VAL A 262 9.35 -1.61 19.28
N VAL A 263 9.90 -0.52 18.81
CA VAL A 263 10.69 -0.49 17.57
C VAL A 263 12.10 -0.93 17.91
N ASP A 264 12.43 -2.19 17.67
CA ASP A 264 13.82 -2.59 17.46
C ASP A 264 14.30 -1.97 16.14
N THR A 265 15.23 -1.02 16.23
CA THR A 265 15.77 -0.30 15.07
C THR A 265 16.55 -1.19 14.11
N SER A 266 16.81 -2.44 14.47
CA SER A 266 17.48 -3.45 13.65
C SER A 266 16.53 -4.23 12.74
N THR A 267 15.22 -4.20 13.02
CA THR A 267 14.21 -4.92 12.22
C THR A 267 13.45 -3.94 11.33
N PRO A 268 13.29 -4.21 10.01
CA PRO A 268 12.45 -3.38 9.15
C PRO A 268 11.05 -3.25 9.74
N SER A 269 10.55 -2.04 9.93
CA SER A 269 9.30 -1.68 10.62
C SER A 269 8.00 -2.22 10.00
N CYS A 270 8.09 -3.12 9.06
CA CYS A 270 7.01 -3.92 8.50
C CYS A 270 7.58 -5.33 8.31
N GLY A 271 7.91 -5.99 9.39
CA GLY A 271 8.15 -7.42 9.36
C GLY A 271 7.03 -8.11 8.57
N ASN A 272 7.18 -9.34 8.18
CA ASN A 272 6.29 -10.13 7.30
C ASN A 272 4.76 -10.09 7.61
N SER A 273 4.31 -9.27 8.56
CA SER A 273 2.90 -9.00 8.85
C SER A 273 2.32 -8.07 7.79
N ARG A 274 1.54 -8.60 6.88
CA ARG A 274 0.86 -7.82 5.84
C ARG A 274 -0.64 -8.05 5.91
N PHE A 275 -1.36 -6.97 6.14
CA PHE A 275 -2.73 -6.89 5.67
C PHE A 275 -2.68 -6.91 4.14
N GLY A 276 -2.92 -8.05 3.52
CA GLY A 276 -2.77 -8.19 2.08
C GLY A 276 -3.42 -9.44 1.51
N CYS A 277 -3.14 -9.66 0.22
CA CYS A 277 -3.72 -10.78 -0.52
C CYS A 277 -3.26 -12.12 0.06
N TRP A 278 -4.19 -13.03 0.34
CA TRP A 278 -3.90 -14.38 0.83
C TRP A 278 -3.09 -15.22 -0.19
N VAL A 279 -3.23 -14.93 -1.47
CA VAL A 279 -2.46 -15.56 -2.56
C VAL A 279 -1.01 -15.04 -2.68
N CYS A 280 -0.51 -14.24 -1.73
CA CYS A 280 0.78 -13.56 -1.88
C CYS A 280 1.95 -14.52 -1.78
N THR A 281 2.61 -14.78 -2.91
CA THR A 281 3.80 -15.63 -3.02
C THR A 281 5.12 -14.85 -3.03
N VAL A 282 5.07 -13.54 -2.85
CA VAL A 282 6.25 -12.65 -2.74
C VAL A 282 6.96 -12.85 -1.40
N VAL A 283 6.20 -13.06 -0.33
CA VAL A 283 6.74 -13.41 1.00
C VAL A 283 6.94 -14.93 1.11
N SER A 284 7.90 -15.36 1.92
CA SER A 284 8.16 -16.79 2.15
C SER A 284 6.97 -17.45 2.86
N GLU A 285 6.48 -16.82 3.91
CA GLU A 285 5.38 -17.31 4.76
C GLU A 285 4.33 -16.23 4.92
N ASP A 286 3.07 -16.65 5.09
CA ASP A 286 1.97 -15.76 5.47
C ASP A 286 1.66 -15.95 6.96
N LYS A 287 2.43 -15.27 7.80
CA LYS A 287 2.27 -15.33 9.26
C LYS A 287 0.89 -14.89 9.72
N THR A 288 0.28 -13.92 9.04
CA THR A 288 -1.05 -13.42 9.39
C THR A 288 -2.11 -14.51 9.21
N MET A 289 -2.08 -15.21 8.08
CA MET A 289 -3.01 -16.31 7.83
C MET A 289 -2.77 -17.48 8.79
N THR A 290 -1.51 -17.86 9.01
CA THR A 290 -1.16 -18.90 9.98
C THR A 290 -1.69 -18.57 11.37
N ASN A 291 -1.44 -17.34 11.85
CA ASN A 291 -1.95 -16.92 13.17
C ASN A 291 -3.49 -16.88 13.24
N LEU A 292 -4.18 -16.50 12.17
CA LEU A 292 -5.66 -16.54 12.14
C LEU A 292 -6.17 -17.99 12.25
N ILE A 293 -5.54 -18.94 11.57
CA ILE A 293 -5.87 -20.37 11.65
C ILE A 293 -5.62 -20.88 13.08
N ASP A 294 -4.47 -20.59 13.65
CA ASP A 294 -4.11 -20.97 15.03
C ASP A 294 -5.09 -20.38 16.07
N ASN A 295 -5.66 -19.20 15.78
CA ASN A 295 -6.67 -18.54 16.61
C ASN A 295 -8.13 -18.96 16.28
N GLY A 296 -8.33 -20.04 15.50
CA GLY A 296 -9.63 -20.68 15.28
C GLY A 296 -10.27 -20.45 13.92
N GLU A 297 -9.65 -19.70 13.01
CA GLU A 297 -10.15 -19.54 11.63
C GLU A 297 -9.74 -20.73 10.73
N VAL A 298 -9.98 -21.96 11.21
CA VAL A 298 -9.55 -23.23 10.58
C VAL A 298 -10.01 -23.37 9.12
N TRP A 299 -11.14 -22.78 8.77
CA TRP A 299 -11.67 -22.77 7.40
C TRP A 299 -10.73 -22.09 6.37
N MET A 300 -9.72 -21.36 6.83
CA MET A 300 -8.71 -20.74 5.98
C MET A 300 -7.56 -21.69 5.58
N GLU A 301 -7.46 -22.87 6.18
CA GLU A 301 -6.39 -23.86 5.85
C GLU A 301 -6.29 -24.16 4.35
N PRO A 302 -7.40 -24.44 3.61
CA PRO A 302 -7.31 -24.69 2.17
C PRO A 302 -6.76 -23.50 1.37
N LEU A 303 -6.97 -22.27 1.83
CA LEU A 303 -6.40 -21.08 1.21
C LEU A 303 -4.88 -21.02 1.41
N LEU A 304 -4.41 -21.40 2.60
CA LEU A 304 -2.98 -21.44 2.91
C LEU A 304 -2.28 -22.54 2.09
N GLU A 305 -2.91 -23.73 1.96
CA GLU A 305 -2.42 -24.83 1.13
C GLU A 305 -2.28 -24.41 -0.34
N LEU A 306 -3.34 -23.84 -0.92
CA LEU A 306 -3.32 -23.35 -2.31
C LEU A 306 -2.26 -22.26 -2.52
N ARG A 307 -2.10 -21.36 -1.54
CA ARG A 307 -1.01 -20.37 -1.57
C ARG A 307 0.36 -21.05 -1.58
N GLN A 308 0.53 -22.11 -0.80
CA GLN A 308 1.79 -22.86 -0.74
C GLN A 308 2.08 -23.56 -2.08
N GLU A 309 1.09 -24.19 -2.70
CA GLU A 309 1.22 -24.76 -4.04
C GLU A 309 1.65 -23.71 -5.07
N LEU A 310 1.02 -22.52 -5.05
CA LEU A 310 1.42 -21.40 -5.91
C LEU A 310 2.87 -20.97 -5.62
N LYS A 311 3.30 -20.98 -4.36
CA LYS A 311 4.68 -20.64 -3.97
C LYS A 311 5.69 -21.63 -4.52
N GLU A 312 5.38 -22.92 -4.48
CA GLU A 312 6.23 -23.98 -5.01
C GLU A 312 6.47 -23.88 -6.51
N THR A 313 5.54 -23.29 -7.28
CA THR A 313 5.75 -23.05 -8.72
C THR A 313 6.92 -22.10 -9.01
N GLN A 314 7.44 -21.42 -7.99
CA GLN A 314 8.62 -20.55 -8.11
C GLN A 314 9.95 -21.33 -8.03
N ASP A 315 9.91 -22.62 -7.70
CA ASP A 315 11.09 -23.47 -7.67
C ASP A 315 11.75 -23.53 -9.08
N PRO A 316 13.07 -23.27 -9.18
CA PRO A 316 13.78 -23.32 -10.45
C PRO A 316 13.67 -24.66 -11.17
N GLU A 317 13.60 -25.78 -10.44
CA GLU A 317 13.50 -27.13 -11.02
C GLU A 317 12.09 -27.35 -11.61
N LYS A 318 11.03 -27.01 -10.89
CA LYS A 318 9.64 -27.15 -11.34
C LYS A 318 9.30 -26.25 -12.54
N LYS A 319 9.95 -25.09 -12.67
CA LYS A 319 9.64 -24.11 -13.74
C LYS A 319 9.72 -24.67 -15.16
N ARG A 320 10.62 -25.61 -15.42
CA ARG A 320 10.80 -26.21 -16.76
C ARG A 320 9.59 -27.04 -17.16
N ASP A 321 8.99 -27.71 -16.19
CA ASP A 321 7.89 -28.64 -16.45
C ASP A 321 6.54 -27.94 -16.59
N ILE A 322 6.33 -26.87 -15.82
CA ILE A 322 5.05 -26.17 -15.69
C ILE A 322 4.93 -24.90 -16.54
N ARG A 323 6.04 -24.42 -17.14
CA ARG A 323 6.04 -23.14 -17.90
C ARG A 323 6.50 -23.35 -19.34
N GLU A 324 5.96 -22.50 -20.23
CA GLU A 324 6.41 -22.41 -21.61
C GLU A 324 7.83 -21.82 -21.69
N MET A 325 8.59 -22.24 -22.71
CA MET A 325 9.91 -21.65 -23.00
C MET A 325 9.80 -20.37 -23.84
N LYS A 326 8.66 -20.13 -24.49
CA LYS A 326 8.37 -18.93 -25.26
C LYS A 326 7.56 -17.94 -24.42
N ARG A 327 7.87 -16.67 -24.57
CA ARG A 327 7.04 -15.59 -24.03
C ARG A 327 5.68 -15.54 -24.74
N ARG A 328 4.69 -14.88 -24.18
CA ARG A 328 3.36 -14.66 -24.81
C ARG A 328 3.43 -14.00 -26.20
N THR A 329 4.52 -13.30 -26.48
CA THR A 329 4.81 -12.74 -27.81
C THR A 329 5.30 -13.78 -28.82
N GLY A 330 5.42 -15.05 -28.44
CA GLY A 330 6.00 -16.12 -29.25
C GLY A 330 7.53 -16.15 -29.28
N LYS A 331 8.21 -15.14 -28.70
CA LYS A 331 9.67 -15.04 -28.73
C LYS A 331 10.30 -15.76 -27.53
N VAL A 332 11.48 -16.34 -27.72
CA VAL A 332 12.36 -16.80 -26.65
C VAL A 332 13.14 -15.60 -26.14
N GLN A 333 13.25 -15.46 -24.82
CA GLN A 333 14.01 -14.41 -24.15
C GLN A 333 15.02 -15.05 -23.20
N PHE A 334 16.26 -14.61 -23.26
CA PHE A 334 17.32 -15.02 -22.35
C PHE A 334 17.44 -14.07 -21.16
N TYR A 335 18.05 -14.51 -20.07
CA TYR A 335 18.38 -13.65 -18.94
C TYR A 335 19.39 -12.58 -19.37
N SER A 336 19.29 -11.40 -18.76
CA SER A 336 20.18 -10.26 -19.07
C SER A 336 21.56 -10.35 -18.42
N ASP A 337 21.83 -11.44 -17.68
CA ASP A 337 23.08 -11.69 -16.94
C ASP A 337 24.21 -12.27 -17.81
N GLY A 338 23.97 -12.41 -19.13
CA GLY A 338 24.95 -12.99 -20.05
C GLY A 338 24.94 -14.53 -20.07
N THR A 339 24.09 -15.17 -19.28
CA THR A 339 23.90 -16.63 -19.37
C THR A 339 22.95 -16.96 -20.52
N GLU A 340 23.17 -18.08 -21.19
CA GLU A 340 22.25 -18.57 -22.24
C GLU A 340 20.98 -19.21 -21.67
N LYS A 341 20.64 -18.92 -20.40
CA LYS A 341 19.44 -19.41 -19.74
C LYS A 341 18.20 -18.70 -20.25
N ILE A 342 17.21 -19.47 -20.64
CA ILE A 342 15.92 -18.96 -21.13
C ILE A 342 15.11 -18.42 -19.94
N THR A 343 14.56 -17.21 -20.11
CA THR A 343 13.55 -16.66 -19.18
C THR A 343 12.22 -17.36 -19.46
N PRO A 344 11.68 -18.16 -18.52
CA PRO A 344 10.44 -18.91 -18.74
C PRO A 344 9.26 -18.02 -19.09
N GLY A 345 8.41 -18.48 -19.99
CA GLY A 345 7.18 -17.82 -20.42
C GLY A 345 6.01 -17.99 -19.43
N PRO A 346 4.75 -18.04 -19.94
CA PRO A 346 3.55 -18.26 -19.12
C PRO A 346 3.51 -19.71 -18.59
N TYR A 347 2.59 -20.00 -17.68
CA TYR A 347 2.24 -21.37 -17.33
C TYR A 347 1.69 -22.11 -18.55
N LYS A 348 1.97 -23.41 -18.65
CA LYS A 348 1.37 -24.29 -19.64
C LYS A 348 -0.13 -24.44 -19.36
N LEU A 349 -0.93 -24.60 -20.39
CA LEU A 349 -2.38 -24.71 -20.27
C LEU A 349 -2.80 -25.91 -19.40
N GLU A 350 -2.09 -27.05 -19.56
CA GLU A 350 -2.37 -28.24 -18.77
C GLU A 350 -2.16 -28.02 -17.28
N PHE A 351 -1.11 -27.26 -16.93
CA PHE A 351 -0.88 -26.88 -15.55
C PHE A 351 -1.98 -25.94 -15.01
N CYS A 352 -2.41 -24.96 -15.80
CA CYS A 352 -3.50 -24.07 -15.39
C CYS A 352 -4.84 -24.78 -15.16
N LYS A 353 -5.06 -25.95 -15.80
CA LYS A 353 -6.28 -26.76 -15.64
C LYS A 353 -6.29 -27.62 -14.37
N GLN A 354 -5.18 -27.70 -13.65
CA GLN A 354 -5.07 -28.47 -12.39
C GLN A 354 -5.59 -27.67 -11.19
N PHE A 355 -5.63 -26.34 -11.30
CA PHE A 355 -6.26 -25.43 -10.34
C PHE A 355 -7.73 -25.21 -10.67
#